data_f755729b09b4a04b05cf4df27bd5b2c3
#
_entry.id   f755729b09b4a04b05cf4df27bd5b2c3
#
_cell.length_a   1.000
_cell.length_b   1.000
_cell.length_c   1.000
_cell.angle_alpha   90.00
_cell.angle_beta   90.00
_cell.angle_gamma   90.00
#
_symmetry.space_group_name_H-M   'P 1'
#
loop_
_entity.id
_entity.type
_entity.pdbx_description
1 polymer ?
#
loop_
_entity_poly.entity_id
_entity_poly.type
_entity_poly.pdbx_seq_one_letter_code
_entity_poly.pdbx_strand_id
1 'polypeptide(L)'
;MVHGTAVLKSEYDGLGLSVLWVVPNEGTKGVVQISHGMSENKERYLPFMEYLAERGYICVIHDHRGHGGSVHNREELGYLYGGKNKAMVEDLHQITIWIKEIFPDLPVYLLGHSMGTLVARNYLKYFDNELEKLILTGPPCENPAVDLGLLIARTQKRHRGGRYRSKLLETIIFGTFASRFAGEKSRFAWICSDEEVVKAYEESPLCGFTFTADGFEGLLMLLKETYRKEGWRLQNPQLPILFLGGEEDPCIGNGRKFVKELQYMRQVGYRHVTGKLYPGMRHEILNEKDKLTVYRNIYQYLEK
;
A
#
# COMPACT_ATOMS: atom_id res chain seq x y z
N MET A 1 -23.48 -9.74 3.50
CA MET A 1 -22.05 -10.05 3.35
C MET A 1 -21.52 -10.77 4.58
N VAL A 2 -20.47 -11.56 4.42
CA VAL A 2 -19.85 -12.33 5.50
C VAL A 2 -18.43 -11.79 5.69
N HIS A 3 -18.07 -11.50 6.93
CA HIS A 3 -16.71 -11.10 7.32
C HIS A 3 -15.99 -12.28 7.93
N GLY A 4 -14.71 -12.44 7.63
CA GLY A 4 -13.88 -13.47 8.23
C GLY A 4 -12.46 -12.99 8.46
N THR A 5 -11.78 -13.65 9.36
CA THR A 5 -10.38 -13.37 9.70
C THR A 5 -9.60 -14.68 9.83
N ALA A 6 -8.32 -14.65 9.50
CA ALA A 6 -7.39 -15.74 9.72
C ALA A 6 -5.99 -15.20 10.05
N VAL A 7 -5.13 -16.11 10.52
CA VAL A 7 -3.69 -15.86 10.61
C VAL A 7 -2.99 -16.91 9.75
N LEU A 8 -2.31 -16.47 8.70
CA LEU A 8 -1.50 -17.32 7.85
C LEU A 8 -0.03 -17.19 8.28
N LYS A 9 0.69 -18.30 8.32
CA LYS A 9 2.14 -18.24 8.58
C LYS A 9 2.88 -17.84 7.31
N SER A 10 3.67 -16.77 7.38
CA SER A 10 4.56 -16.37 6.28
C SER A 10 5.51 -17.52 5.92
N GLU A 11 5.56 -17.88 4.66
CA GLU A 11 6.51 -18.87 4.13
C GLU A 11 7.96 -18.37 4.20
N TYR A 12 8.15 -17.05 4.31
CA TYR A 12 9.48 -16.44 4.40
C TYR A 12 10.17 -16.75 5.72
N ASP A 13 9.46 -16.63 6.85
CA ASP A 13 10.04 -16.70 8.20
C ASP A 13 9.08 -17.20 9.29
N GLY A 14 7.88 -17.62 8.94
CA GLY A 14 6.87 -18.12 9.88
C GLY A 14 6.12 -17.07 10.67
N LEU A 15 6.32 -15.76 10.38
CA LEU A 15 5.55 -14.69 11.02
C LEU A 15 4.05 -14.87 10.73
N GLY A 16 3.20 -14.68 11.74
CA GLY A 16 1.75 -14.69 11.55
C GLY A 16 1.29 -13.46 10.77
N LEU A 17 0.70 -13.66 9.59
CA LEU A 17 0.08 -12.62 8.78
C LEU A 17 -1.42 -12.58 9.09
N SER A 18 -1.88 -11.49 9.65
CA SER A 18 -3.29 -11.29 10.00
C SER A 18 -4.10 -10.89 8.78
N VAL A 19 -5.04 -11.73 8.37
CA VAL A 19 -5.87 -11.55 7.17
C VAL A 19 -7.30 -11.23 7.56
N LEU A 20 -7.94 -10.38 6.79
CA LEU A 20 -9.36 -10.02 6.87
C LEU A 20 -9.97 -10.14 5.47
N TRP A 21 -11.18 -10.69 5.37
CA TRP A 21 -11.92 -10.71 4.12
C TRP A 21 -13.39 -10.38 4.31
N VAL A 22 -14.00 -9.90 3.22
CA VAL A 22 -15.43 -9.65 3.11
C VAL A 22 -15.94 -10.35 1.86
N VAL A 23 -16.96 -11.21 2.02
CA VAL A 23 -17.57 -11.99 0.93
C VAL A 23 -19.00 -11.49 0.69
N PRO A 24 -19.42 -11.31 -0.58
CA PRO A 24 -20.80 -11.01 -0.93
C PRO A 24 -21.76 -12.09 -0.42
N ASN A 25 -23.04 -11.72 -0.20
CA ASN A 25 -24.06 -12.72 0.11
C ASN A 25 -24.40 -13.58 -1.10
N GLU A 26 -24.36 -12.99 -2.30
CA GLU A 26 -24.73 -13.64 -3.56
C GLU A 26 -23.85 -13.12 -4.71
N GLY A 27 -23.55 -14.01 -5.65
CA GLY A 27 -22.86 -13.71 -6.90
C GLY A 27 -21.46 -13.15 -6.70
N THR A 28 -20.43 -13.85 -7.18
CA THR A 28 -19.05 -13.40 -7.11
C THR A 28 -18.49 -13.12 -8.51
N LYS A 29 -17.89 -11.93 -8.70
CA LYS A 29 -17.32 -11.47 -9.96
C LYS A 29 -15.80 -11.59 -10.00
N GLY A 30 -15.17 -11.64 -8.83
CA GLY A 30 -13.72 -11.68 -8.67
C GLY A 30 -13.28 -11.31 -7.27
N VAL A 31 -11.98 -11.34 -7.04
CA VAL A 31 -11.37 -11.05 -5.73
C VAL A 31 -10.50 -9.81 -5.83
N VAL A 32 -10.73 -8.81 -5.00
CA VAL A 32 -9.87 -7.63 -4.84
C VAL A 32 -8.96 -7.84 -3.63
N GLN A 33 -7.70 -8.12 -3.91
CA GLN A 33 -6.65 -8.17 -2.90
C GLN A 33 -6.14 -6.76 -2.62
N ILE A 34 -5.98 -6.37 -1.36
CA ILE A 34 -5.57 -5.03 -0.96
C ILE A 34 -4.24 -5.09 -0.22
N SER A 35 -3.33 -4.19 -0.59
CA SER A 35 -2.02 -3.94 0.03
C SER A 35 -2.02 -2.54 0.62
N HIS A 36 -2.11 -2.42 1.94
CA HIS A 36 -2.26 -1.16 2.67
C HIS A 36 -0.97 -0.33 2.76
N GLY A 37 -1.08 0.90 3.27
CA GLY A 37 0.02 1.84 3.41
C GLY A 37 0.89 1.65 4.66
N MET A 38 1.87 2.53 4.82
CA MET A 38 2.73 2.57 6.00
C MET A 38 1.97 3.08 7.23
N SER A 39 2.27 2.48 8.39
CA SER A 39 1.77 2.92 9.70
C SER A 39 0.24 3.00 9.80
N GLU A 40 -0.43 2.05 9.16
CA GLU A 40 -1.87 1.83 9.23
C GLU A 40 -2.19 0.32 9.36
N ASN A 41 -3.45 -0.06 9.25
CA ASN A 41 -3.88 -1.45 9.38
C ASN A 41 -5.08 -1.77 8.46
N LYS A 42 -5.36 -3.07 8.29
CA LYS A 42 -6.38 -3.61 7.39
C LYS A 42 -7.81 -3.17 7.71
N GLU A 43 -8.15 -2.95 8.98
CA GLU A 43 -9.51 -2.60 9.41
C GLU A 43 -9.96 -1.26 8.81
N ARG A 44 -9.04 -0.36 8.48
CA ARG A 44 -9.35 0.93 7.85
C ARG A 44 -9.95 0.83 6.46
N TYR A 45 -9.82 -0.34 5.84
CA TYR A 45 -10.36 -0.61 4.49
C TYR A 45 -11.76 -1.22 4.51
N LEU A 46 -12.30 -1.59 5.68
CA LEU A 46 -13.63 -2.22 5.79
C LEU A 46 -14.73 -1.47 5.02
N PRO A 47 -14.89 -0.13 5.14
CA PRO A 47 -15.96 0.55 4.41
C PRO A 47 -15.84 0.43 2.87
N PHE A 48 -14.61 0.39 2.36
CA PHE A 48 -14.36 0.18 0.93
C PHE A 48 -14.60 -1.28 0.52
N MET A 49 -14.17 -2.23 1.34
CA MET A 49 -14.37 -3.66 1.11
C MET A 49 -15.87 -4.01 1.09
N GLU A 50 -16.63 -3.47 2.04
CA GLU A 50 -18.09 -3.64 2.10
C GLU A 50 -18.77 -3.05 0.88
N TYR A 51 -18.39 -1.84 0.45
CA TYR A 51 -18.92 -1.22 -0.77
C TYR A 51 -18.71 -2.10 -2.02
N LEU A 52 -17.55 -2.74 -2.15
CA LEU A 52 -17.25 -3.66 -3.26
C LEU A 52 -18.00 -4.99 -3.10
N ALA A 53 -18.13 -5.50 -1.87
CA ALA A 53 -18.83 -6.74 -1.59
C ALA A 53 -20.34 -6.63 -1.90
N GLU A 54 -20.97 -5.48 -1.63
CA GLU A 54 -22.36 -5.20 -2.07
C GLU A 54 -22.52 -5.26 -3.59
N ARG A 55 -21.41 -5.21 -4.34
CA ARG A 55 -21.38 -5.20 -5.82
C ARG A 55 -20.82 -6.48 -6.44
N GLY A 56 -20.64 -7.51 -5.60
CA GLY A 56 -20.24 -8.84 -6.04
C GLY A 56 -18.74 -9.10 -6.05
N TYR A 57 -17.91 -8.26 -5.41
CA TYR A 57 -16.47 -8.54 -5.28
C TYR A 57 -16.14 -9.06 -3.89
N ILE A 58 -15.42 -10.17 -3.82
CA ILE A 58 -14.74 -10.60 -2.60
C ILE A 58 -13.57 -9.63 -2.38
N CYS A 59 -13.38 -9.17 -1.15
CA CYS A 59 -12.23 -8.35 -0.79
C CYS A 59 -11.37 -9.08 0.23
N VAL A 60 -10.07 -9.12 0.03
CA VAL A 60 -9.09 -9.72 0.94
C VAL A 60 -7.98 -8.72 1.22
N ILE A 61 -7.65 -8.52 2.48
CA ILE A 61 -6.53 -7.69 2.92
C ILE A 61 -5.78 -8.40 4.03
N HIS A 62 -4.46 -8.26 4.07
CA HIS A 62 -3.67 -8.67 5.22
C HIS A 62 -2.93 -7.46 5.80
N ASP A 63 -2.69 -7.46 7.11
CA ASP A 63 -1.72 -6.55 7.69
C ASP A 63 -0.32 -6.93 7.19
N HIS A 64 0.39 -5.99 6.60
CA HIS A 64 1.80 -6.20 6.26
C HIS A 64 2.61 -6.51 7.53
N ARG A 65 3.69 -7.28 7.41
CA ARG A 65 4.61 -7.50 8.53
C ARG A 65 4.98 -6.18 9.22
N GLY A 66 5.01 -6.20 10.54
CA GLY A 66 5.24 -4.99 11.33
C GLY A 66 4.03 -4.04 11.43
N HIS A 67 2.83 -4.48 11.02
CA HIS A 67 1.60 -3.70 11.07
C HIS A 67 0.45 -4.49 11.70
N GLY A 68 -0.51 -3.79 12.28
CA GLY A 68 -1.76 -4.34 12.78
C GLY A 68 -1.57 -5.59 13.62
N GLY A 69 -2.18 -6.70 13.18
CA GLY A 69 -2.05 -8.03 13.82
C GLY A 69 -0.87 -8.87 13.30
N SER A 70 -0.08 -8.40 12.34
CA SER A 70 1.11 -9.09 11.81
C SER A 70 2.39 -8.71 12.55
N VAL A 71 2.33 -8.79 13.87
CA VAL A 71 3.42 -8.56 14.82
C VAL A 71 3.30 -9.58 15.96
N HIS A 72 4.40 -9.91 16.66
CA HIS A 72 4.31 -10.73 17.87
C HIS A 72 3.74 -9.93 19.06
N ASN A 73 4.02 -8.62 19.10
CA ASN A 73 3.47 -7.69 20.08
C ASN A 73 3.45 -6.24 19.52
N ARG A 74 2.70 -5.35 20.18
CA ARG A 74 2.53 -3.95 19.72
C ARG A 74 3.82 -3.13 19.69
N GLU A 75 4.83 -3.48 20.48
CA GLU A 75 6.10 -2.80 20.52
C GLU A 75 6.91 -3.01 19.22
N GLU A 76 6.56 -4.04 18.46
CA GLU A 76 7.18 -4.39 17.18
C GLU A 76 6.54 -3.71 15.97
N LEU A 77 5.48 -2.89 16.14
CA LEU A 77 4.94 -2.09 15.04
C LEU A 77 6.05 -1.29 14.35
N GLY A 78 6.11 -1.38 13.03
CA GLY A 78 7.15 -0.75 12.20
C GLY A 78 8.47 -1.52 12.11
N TYR A 79 8.56 -2.73 12.68
CA TYR A 79 9.70 -3.63 12.54
C TYR A 79 9.40 -4.72 11.50
N LEU A 80 10.22 -4.83 10.44
CA LEU A 80 9.96 -5.77 9.33
C LEU A 80 10.71 -7.12 9.47
N TYR A 81 11.19 -7.45 10.66
CA TYR A 81 11.83 -8.73 11.01
C TYR A 81 13.04 -9.07 10.12
N GLY A 82 13.78 -8.06 9.65
CA GLY A 82 14.93 -8.25 8.76
C GLY A 82 14.59 -8.67 7.33
N GLY A 83 13.33 -8.92 7.03
CA GLY A 83 12.86 -9.40 5.72
C GLY A 83 12.91 -8.35 4.60
N LYS A 84 13.07 -7.08 4.97
CA LYS A 84 13.14 -5.93 4.05
C LYS A 84 11.98 -5.92 3.05
N ASN A 85 12.23 -5.42 1.84
CA ASN A 85 11.28 -5.40 0.75
C ASN A 85 10.90 -6.80 0.24
N LYS A 86 11.84 -7.74 0.24
CA LYS A 86 11.62 -9.08 -0.32
C LYS A 86 10.50 -9.81 0.42
N ALA A 87 10.58 -9.88 1.75
CA ALA A 87 9.55 -10.56 2.55
C ALA A 87 8.16 -9.94 2.36
N MET A 88 8.05 -8.60 2.24
CA MET A 88 6.75 -7.96 2.00
C MET A 88 6.13 -8.36 0.65
N VAL A 89 6.95 -8.51 -0.38
CA VAL A 89 6.50 -8.95 -1.72
C VAL A 89 6.10 -10.43 -1.70
N GLU A 90 6.88 -11.27 -1.03
CA GLU A 90 6.59 -12.70 -0.89
C GLU A 90 5.35 -12.95 -0.04
N ASP A 91 5.17 -12.22 1.06
CA ASP A 91 3.95 -12.28 1.87
C ASP A 91 2.71 -11.88 1.02
N LEU A 92 2.80 -10.80 0.23
CA LEU A 92 1.70 -10.39 -0.64
C LEU A 92 1.38 -11.47 -1.68
N HIS A 93 2.40 -12.09 -2.27
CA HIS A 93 2.23 -13.18 -3.24
C HIS A 93 1.63 -14.43 -2.59
N GLN A 94 2.07 -14.80 -1.40
CA GLN A 94 1.49 -15.91 -0.64
C GLN A 94 -0.02 -15.72 -0.43
N ILE A 95 -0.46 -14.49 -0.11
CA ILE A 95 -1.90 -14.18 0.00
C ILE A 95 -2.60 -14.33 -1.36
N THR A 96 -1.95 -13.96 -2.47
CA THR A 96 -2.51 -14.18 -3.83
C THR A 96 -2.71 -15.67 -4.11
N ILE A 97 -1.73 -16.51 -3.78
CA ILE A 97 -1.84 -17.97 -3.96
C ILE A 97 -2.95 -18.54 -3.07
N TRP A 98 -3.00 -18.13 -1.81
CA TRP A 98 -4.07 -18.54 -0.89
C TRP A 98 -5.47 -18.15 -1.40
N ILE A 99 -5.62 -16.95 -1.99
CA ILE A 99 -6.87 -16.52 -2.63
C ILE A 99 -7.25 -17.47 -3.78
N LYS A 100 -6.28 -17.80 -4.66
CA LYS A 100 -6.52 -18.67 -5.82
C LYS A 100 -6.82 -20.12 -5.43
N GLU A 101 -6.29 -20.59 -4.33
CA GLU A 101 -6.62 -21.92 -3.78
C GLU A 101 -8.08 -21.99 -3.29
N ILE A 102 -8.58 -20.92 -2.67
CA ILE A 102 -9.96 -20.86 -2.16
C ILE A 102 -10.96 -20.53 -3.28
N PHE A 103 -10.56 -19.68 -4.23
CA PHE A 103 -11.39 -19.16 -5.32
C PHE A 103 -10.72 -19.38 -6.69
N PRO A 104 -10.51 -20.62 -7.13
CA PRO A 104 -9.66 -20.94 -8.29
C PRO A 104 -10.15 -20.34 -9.61
N ASP A 105 -11.47 -20.15 -9.75
CA ASP A 105 -12.09 -19.69 -11.00
C ASP A 105 -12.35 -18.19 -11.05
N LEU A 106 -11.96 -17.45 -10.00
CA LEU A 106 -12.20 -16.01 -9.92
C LEU A 106 -10.96 -15.21 -10.32
N PRO A 107 -11.13 -14.14 -11.14
CA PRO A 107 -10.06 -13.21 -11.44
C PRO A 107 -9.61 -12.48 -10.18
N VAL A 108 -8.29 -12.26 -10.05
CA VAL A 108 -7.68 -11.54 -8.94
C VAL A 108 -7.26 -10.14 -9.40
N TYR A 109 -7.73 -9.15 -8.68
CA TYR A 109 -7.37 -7.74 -8.85
C TYR A 109 -6.52 -7.31 -7.64
N LEU A 110 -5.48 -6.51 -7.86
CA LEU A 110 -4.66 -5.99 -6.77
C LEU A 110 -4.86 -4.48 -6.63
N LEU A 111 -5.15 -4.02 -5.41
CA LEU A 111 -5.15 -2.61 -5.05
C LEU A 111 -4.02 -2.34 -4.05
N GLY A 112 -3.10 -1.44 -4.38
CA GLY A 112 -2.09 -0.94 -3.46
C GLY A 112 -2.36 0.51 -3.05
N HIS A 113 -2.13 0.84 -1.78
CA HIS A 113 -2.16 2.22 -1.29
C HIS A 113 -0.80 2.63 -0.73
N SER A 114 -0.30 3.82 -1.09
CA SER A 114 0.94 4.39 -0.52
C SER A 114 2.12 3.40 -0.56
N MET A 115 2.67 2.99 0.58
CA MET A 115 3.67 1.93 0.67
C MET A 115 3.20 0.66 -0.07
N GLY A 116 1.93 0.29 0.03
CA GLY A 116 1.36 -0.85 -0.68
C GLY A 116 1.47 -0.74 -2.20
N THR A 117 1.54 0.49 -2.77
CA THR A 117 1.83 0.65 -4.21
C THR A 117 3.27 0.29 -4.57
N LEU A 118 4.20 0.50 -3.64
CA LEU A 118 5.60 0.08 -3.82
C LEU A 118 5.70 -1.45 -3.75
N VAL A 119 5.02 -2.07 -2.78
CA VAL A 119 4.94 -3.54 -2.69
C VAL A 119 4.33 -4.12 -3.96
N ALA A 120 3.19 -3.59 -4.41
CA ALA A 120 2.50 -4.03 -5.62
C ALA A 120 3.37 -3.87 -6.89
N ARG A 121 4.08 -2.75 -7.05
CA ARG A 121 4.97 -2.55 -8.20
C ARG A 121 6.20 -3.48 -8.15
N ASN A 122 6.73 -3.80 -6.97
CA ASN A 122 7.77 -4.81 -6.82
C ASN A 122 7.23 -6.24 -7.07
N TYR A 123 5.99 -6.52 -6.68
CA TYR A 123 5.28 -7.76 -6.98
C TYR A 123 5.17 -7.99 -8.50
N LEU A 124 4.80 -6.96 -9.27
CA LEU A 124 4.70 -7.06 -10.73
C LEU A 124 5.99 -7.52 -11.42
N LYS A 125 7.16 -7.28 -10.82
CA LYS A 125 8.44 -7.73 -11.39
C LYS A 125 8.49 -9.24 -11.62
N TYR A 126 7.71 -10.00 -10.84
CA TYR A 126 7.77 -11.46 -10.79
C TYR A 126 6.46 -12.16 -11.11
N PHE A 127 5.31 -11.49 -10.80
CA PHE A 127 4.00 -12.13 -10.69
C PHE A 127 2.88 -11.35 -11.40
N ASP A 128 3.20 -10.57 -12.43
CA ASP A 128 2.22 -9.73 -13.13
C ASP A 128 1.17 -10.55 -13.90
N ASN A 129 1.47 -11.80 -14.23
CA ASN A 129 0.55 -12.76 -14.84
C ASN A 129 -0.47 -13.37 -13.86
N GLU A 130 -0.32 -13.13 -12.57
CA GLU A 130 -1.26 -13.59 -11.55
C GLU A 130 -2.49 -12.66 -11.41
N LEU A 131 -2.45 -11.49 -12.04
CA LEU A 131 -3.44 -10.42 -11.86
C LEU A 131 -4.21 -10.14 -13.14
N GLU A 132 -5.50 -9.82 -12.97
CA GLU A 132 -6.36 -9.31 -14.05
C GLU A 132 -6.23 -7.78 -14.21
N LYS A 133 -6.12 -7.02 -13.12
CA LYS A 133 -5.87 -5.56 -13.11
C LYS A 133 -5.12 -5.14 -11.86
N LEU A 134 -4.42 -3.99 -11.98
CA LEU A 134 -3.76 -3.33 -10.86
C LEU A 134 -4.30 -1.92 -10.66
N ILE A 135 -4.57 -1.55 -9.41
CA ILE A 135 -4.99 -0.21 -8.98
C ILE A 135 -4.00 0.31 -7.94
N LEU A 136 -3.49 1.51 -8.13
CA LEU A 136 -2.48 2.14 -7.28
C LEU A 136 -2.99 3.49 -6.79
N THR A 137 -3.19 3.65 -5.48
CA THR A 137 -3.70 4.88 -4.86
C THR A 137 -2.62 5.57 -4.04
N GLY A 138 -2.44 6.88 -4.19
CA GLY A 138 -1.42 7.66 -3.47
C GLY A 138 0.02 7.16 -3.69
N PRO A 139 0.44 6.86 -4.93
CA PRO A 139 1.75 6.24 -5.19
C PRO A 139 2.89 7.20 -4.86
N PRO A 140 3.85 6.80 -3.99
CA PRO A 140 5.06 7.59 -3.76
C PRO A 140 5.86 7.75 -5.05
N CYS A 141 6.31 8.98 -5.33
CA CYS A 141 7.14 9.27 -6.49
C CYS A 141 8.61 8.92 -6.21
N GLU A 142 9.40 8.78 -7.30
CA GLU A 142 10.84 8.59 -7.23
C GLU A 142 11.50 9.66 -6.36
N ASN A 143 12.42 9.23 -5.51
CA ASN A 143 13.20 10.11 -4.64
C ASN A 143 14.70 9.87 -4.85
N PRO A 144 15.46 10.84 -5.42
CA PRO A 144 16.89 10.68 -5.65
C PRO A 144 17.71 10.57 -4.37
N ALA A 145 17.16 10.97 -3.21
CA ALA A 145 17.82 10.85 -1.92
C ALA A 145 17.68 9.46 -1.27
N VAL A 146 17.09 8.49 -1.97
CA VAL A 146 16.81 7.14 -1.43
C VAL A 146 18.09 6.45 -0.93
N ASP A 147 19.20 6.58 -1.64
CA ASP A 147 20.47 5.95 -1.23
C ASP A 147 21.06 6.57 0.04
N LEU A 148 20.93 7.88 0.22
CA LEU A 148 21.31 8.55 1.47
C LEU A 148 20.43 8.07 2.63
N GLY A 149 19.13 7.97 2.42
CA GLY A 149 18.19 7.41 3.41
C GLY A 149 18.56 5.98 3.81
N LEU A 150 18.88 5.13 2.82
CA LEU A 150 19.37 3.76 3.06
C LEU A 150 20.65 3.71 3.87
N LEU A 151 21.62 4.59 3.58
CA LEU A 151 22.87 4.68 4.33
C LEU A 151 22.59 5.03 5.80
N ILE A 152 21.72 6.01 6.05
CA ILE A 152 21.30 6.40 7.41
C ILE A 152 20.60 5.24 8.12
N ALA A 153 19.64 4.59 7.48
CA ALA A 153 18.89 3.48 8.05
C ALA A 153 19.83 2.32 8.46
N ARG A 154 20.73 1.93 7.56
CA ARG A 154 21.71 0.86 7.80
C ARG A 154 22.71 1.21 8.90
N THR A 155 23.17 2.45 8.94
CA THR A 155 24.07 2.94 9.98
C THR A 155 23.40 2.89 11.36
N GLN A 156 22.16 3.39 11.45
CA GLN A 156 21.36 3.31 12.68
C GLN A 156 21.08 1.87 13.09
N LYS A 157 20.71 1.01 12.14
CA LYS A 157 20.48 -0.42 12.38
C LYS A 157 21.74 -1.10 12.94
N ARG A 158 22.92 -0.79 12.41
CA ARG A 158 24.21 -1.34 12.87
C ARG A 158 24.58 -0.88 14.29
N HIS A 159 24.37 0.39 14.60
CA HIS A 159 24.84 0.98 15.87
C HIS A 159 23.79 0.96 16.99
N ARG A 160 22.50 0.97 16.66
CA ARG A 160 21.39 1.05 17.62
C ARG A 160 20.46 -0.16 17.60
N GLY A 161 20.71 -1.10 16.70
CA GLY A 161 19.86 -2.26 16.48
C GLY A 161 18.67 -2.01 15.55
N GLY A 162 18.13 -3.09 14.97
CA GLY A 162 17.04 -3.02 13.98
C GLY A 162 15.73 -2.45 14.52
N ARG A 163 15.47 -2.58 15.82
CA ARG A 163 14.25 -2.11 16.50
C ARG A 163 14.28 -0.63 16.89
N TYR A 164 15.42 0.06 16.67
CA TYR A 164 15.56 1.48 16.97
C TYR A 164 14.59 2.32 16.12
N ARG A 165 13.67 3.08 16.75
CA ARG A 165 12.73 3.97 16.07
C ARG A 165 13.42 5.26 15.61
N SER A 166 13.49 5.45 14.30
CA SER A 166 14.25 6.53 13.68
C SER A 166 13.41 7.78 13.45
N LYS A 167 13.30 8.64 14.47
CA LYS A 167 12.71 9.97 14.33
C LYS A 167 13.41 10.82 13.27
N LEU A 168 14.73 10.64 13.09
CA LEU A 168 15.49 11.35 12.06
C LEU A 168 14.99 10.99 10.65
N LEU A 169 14.85 9.71 10.33
CA LEU A 169 14.34 9.27 9.03
C LEU A 169 12.88 9.68 8.85
N GLU A 170 12.06 9.56 9.88
CA GLU A 170 10.68 10.03 9.86
C GLU A 170 10.61 11.52 9.47
N THR A 171 11.44 12.37 10.12
CA THR A 171 11.48 13.81 9.83
C THR A 171 11.99 14.09 8.41
N ILE A 172 13.03 13.40 7.94
CA ILE A 172 13.59 13.59 6.59
C ILE A 172 12.55 13.20 5.52
N ILE A 173 11.82 12.11 5.72
CA ILE A 173 10.89 11.57 4.73
C ILE A 173 9.54 12.30 4.76
N PHE A 174 8.98 12.54 5.94
CA PHE A 174 7.61 13.04 6.11
C PHE A 174 7.51 14.47 6.63
N GLY A 175 8.60 15.07 7.09
CA GLY A 175 8.57 16.42 7.67
C GLY A 175 8.08 17.49 6.69
N THR A 176 8.42 17.36 5.41
CA THR A 176 7.93 18.25 4.35
C THR A 176 6.45 18.05 4.03
N PHE A 177 5.88 16.85 4.30
CA PHE A 177 4.45 16.59 4.09
C PHE A 177 3.62 17.34 5.11
N ALA A 178 3.98 17.23 6.39
CA ALA A 178 3.32 17.95 7.47
C ALA A 178 3.44 19.49 7.30
N SER A 179 4.60 19.98 6.83
CA SER A 179 4.80 21.43 6.66
C SER A 179 3.91 22.07 5.60
N ARG A 180 3.43 21.29 4.61
CA ARG A 180 2.45 21.80 3.62
C ARG A 180 1.08 22.14 4.24
N PHE A 181 0.79 21.57 5.39
CA PHE A 181 -0.46 21.74 6.14
C PHE A 181 -0.21 22.34 7.53
N ALA A 182 0.83 23.18 7.68
CA ALA A 182 1.26 23.74 8.96
C ALA A 182 0.19 24.60 9.67
N GLY A 183 -0.87 25.03 8.97
CA GLY A 183 -2.02 25.74 9.54
C GLY A 183 -3.06 24.84 10.19
N GLU A 184 -2.93 23.50 10.03
CA GLU A 184 -3.88 22.52 10.56
C GLU A 184 -3.43 21.95 11.91
N LYS A 185 -4.36 21.42 12.70
CA LYS A 185 -4.13 20.99 14.09
C LYS A 185 -3.24 19.76 14.21
N SER A 186 -3.36 18.83 13.25
CA SER A 186 -2.64 17.56 13.29
C SER A 186 -1.45 17.52 12.34
N ARG A 187 -0.34 16.93 12.80
CA ARG A 187 0.81 16.61 11.92
C ARG A 187 0.46 15.61 10.81
N PHE A 188 -0.67 14.91 10.94
CA PHE A 188 -1.19 13.96 9.96
C PHE A 188 -2.23 14.57 9.01
N ALA A 189 -2.47 15.89 9.06
CA ALA A 189 -3.42 16.55 8.18
C ALA A 189 -3.21 16.26 6.69
N TRP A 190 -1.98 15.94 6.30
CA TRP A 190 -1.62 15.60 4.91
C TRP A 190 -2.24 14.27 4.41
N ILE A 191 -2.74 13.39 5.31
CA ILE A 191 -3.30 12.10 4.90
C ILE A 191 -4.74 12.25 4.35
N CYS A 192 -5.55 13.15 4.93
CA CYS A 192 -6.96 13.28 4.56
C CYS A 192 -7.45 14.71 4.84
N SER A 193 -8.40 15.22 4.05
CA SER A 193 -9.05 16.51 4.28
C SER A 193 -10.19 16.41 5.31
N ASP A 194 -10.61 15.22 5.69
CA ASP A 194 -11.59 14.96 6.74
C ASP A 194 -10.91 14.90 8.11
N GLU A 195 -11.17 15.93 8.95
CA GLU A 195 -10.57 16.03 10.29
C GLU A 195 -10.93 14.86 11.19
N GLU A 196 -12.11 14.25 11.05
CA GLU A 196 -12.52 13.09 11.87
C GLU A 196 -11.70 11.85 11.48
N VAL A 197 -11.40 11.65 10.19
CA VAL A 197 -10.52 10.59 9.72
C VAL A 197 -9.10 10.78 10.25
N VAL A 198 -8.58 12.01 10.19
CA VAL A 198 -7.25 12.35 10.72
C VAL A 198 -7.18 12.11 12.22
N LYS A 199 -8.20 12.53 12.96
CA LYS A 199 -8.31 12.31 14.41
C LYS A 199 -8.35 10.83 14.76
N ALA A 200 -9.19 10.05 14.08
CA ALA A 200 -9.27 8.60 14.28
C ALA A 200 -7.94 7.89 13.98
N TYR A 201 -7.20 8.35 12.96
CA TYR A 201 -5.85 7.87 12.66
C TYR A 201 -4.86 8.19 13.80
N GLU A 202 -4.88 9.41 14.31
CA GLU A 202 -3.97 9.88 15.36
C GLU A 202 -4.22 9.21 16.71
N GLU A 203 -5.49 8.93 17.04
CA GLU A 203 -5.91 8.26 18.27
C GLU A 203 -5.71 6.74 18.22
N SER A 204 -5.57 6.16 17.04
CA SER A 204 -5.41 4.72 16.89
C SER A 204 -4.02 4.23 17.31
N PRO A 205 -3.92 3.27 18.26
CA PRO A 205 -2.64 2.69 18.64
C PRO A 205 -1.98 1.83 17.53
N LEU A 206 -2.72 1.57 16.45
CA LEU A 206 -2.26 0.80 15.28
C LEU A 206 -1.92 1.68 14.08
N CYS A 207 -1.98 3.03 14.24
CA CYS A 207 -1.67 4.00 13.19
C CYS A 207 -0.61 5.01 13.64
N GLY A 208 0.00 5.71 12.70
CA GLY A 208 0.89 6.84 12.97
C GLY A 208 2.17 6.50 13.74
N PHE A 209 2.51 5.24 13.91
CA PHE A 209 3.73 4.84 14.61
C PHE A 209 4.97 5.07 13.75
N THR A 210 6.06 5.51 14.38
CA THR A 210 7.35 5.67 13.73
C THR A 210 7.96 4.31 13.38
N PHE A 211 8.39 4.12 12.15
CA PHE A 211 9.12 2.92 11.74
C PHE A 211 10.44 2.77 12.46
N THR A 212 10.86 1.52 12.64
CA THR A 212 12.20 1.19 13.12
C THR A 212 13.25 1.41 12.01
N ALA A 213 14.54 1.38 12.36
CA ALA A 213 15.62 1.44 11.38
C ALA A 213 15.54 0.30 10.35
N ASP A 214 15.10 -0.90 10.78
CA ASP A 214 14.82 -2.03 9.89
C ASP A 214 13.62 -1.74 8.98
N GLY A 215 12.55 -1.18 9.54
CA GLY A 215 11.35 -0.80 8.78
C GLY A 215 11.64 0.25 7.70
N PHE A 216 12.42 1.29 8.05
CA PHE A 216 12.84 2.30 7.07
C PHE A 216 13.79 1.72 6.01
N GLU A 217 14.71 0.80 6.38
CA GLU A 217 15.52 0.10 5.38
C GLU A 217 14.62 -0.63 4.37
N GLY A 218 13.60 -1.36 4.84
CA GLY A 218 12.65 -2.07 3.99
C GLY A 218 11.85 -1.14 3.08
N LEU A 219 11.29 -0.06 3.63
CA LEU A 219 10.54 0.95 2.87
C LEU A 219 11.39 1.60 1.77
N LEU A 220 12.60 2.03 2.11
CA LEU A 220 13.51 2.67 1.16
C LEU A 220 14.03 1.67 0.11
N MET A 221 14.18 0.40 0.47
CA MET A 221 14.48 -0.66 -0.50
C MET A 221 13.30 -0.90 -1.46
N LEU A 222 12.05 -0.91 -0.98
CA LEU A 222 10.87 -0.98 -1.86
C LEU A 222 10.88 0.17 -2.86
N LEU A 223 11.11 1.41 -2.38
CA LEU A 223 11.17 2.59 -3.24
C LEU A 223 12.29 2.47 -4.28
N LYS A 224 13.51 2.13 -3.85
CA LYS A 224 14.66 1.96 -4.75
C LYS A 224 14.41 0.89 -5.81
N GLU A 225 13.93 -0.29 -5.41
CA GLU A 225 13.67 -1.40 -6.31
C GLU A 225 12.50 -1.11 -7.27
N THR A 226 11.52 -0.31 -6.88
CA THR A 226 10.42 0.11 -7.76
C THR A 226 10.95 0.79 -9.03
N TYR A 227 11.97 1.65 -8.91
CA TYR A 227 12.54 2.42 -10.03
C TYR A 227 13.78 1.79 -10.67
N ARG A 228 14.18 0.62 -10.18
CA ARG A 228 15.25 -0.15 -10.82
C ARG A 228 14.74 -0.75 -12.12
N LYS A 229 15.44 -0.47 -13.22
CA LYS A 229 15.05 -0.93 -14.57
C LYS A 229 15.23 -2.43 -14.78
N GLU A 230 16.15 -3.06 -14.05
CA GLU A 230 16.43 -4.47 -14.15
C GLU A 230 15.46 -5.30 -13.30
N GLY A 231 15.31 -6.57 -13.67
CA GLY A 231 14.56 -7.56 -12.91
C GLY A 231 13.06 -7.65 -13.23
N TRP A 232 12.58 -6.91 -14.21
CA TRP A 232 11.20 -7.03 -14.69
C TRP A 232 11.08 -8.23 -15.65
N ARG A 233 10.27 -9.23 -15.30
CA ARG A 233 10.00 -10.39 -16.16
C ARG A 233 8.99 -10.08 -17.25
N LEU A 234 8.07 -9.15 -17.00
CA LEU A 234 7.03 -8.64 -17.92
C LEU A 234 6.29 -9.78 -18.65
N GLN A 235 5.64 -10.65 -17.90
CA GLN A 235 4.90 -11.80 -18.42
C GLN A 235 3.52 -11.37 -18.97
N ASN A 236 2.93 -10.30 -18.43
CA ASN A 236 1.65 -9.74 -18.86
C ASN A 236 1.76 -8.25 -19.23
N PRO A 237 2.34 -7.88 -20.39
CA PRO A 237 2.43 -6.48 -20.82
C PRO A 237 1.07 -5.83 -21.13
N GLN A 238 -0.01 -6.63 -21.18
CA GLN A 238 -1.38 -6.14 -21.37
C GLN A 238 -2.09 -5.84 -20.06
N LEU A 239 -1.51 -6.15 -18.90
CA LEU A 239 -2.10 -5.88 -17.58
C LEU A 239 -2.58 -4.42 -17.49
N PRO A 240 -3.89 -4.18 -17.29
CA PRO A 240 -4.39 -2.83 -17.10
C PRO A 240 -3.97 -2.29 -15.74
N ILE A 241 -3.36 -1.09 -15.73
CA ILE A 241 -2.87 -0.42 -14.53
C ILE A 241 -3.53 0.95 -14.40
N LEU A 242 -4.17 1.21 -13.26
CA LEU A 242 -4.81 2.47 -12.92
C LEU A 242 -4.09 3.15 -11.75
N PHE A 243 -3.60 4.37 -11.97
CA PHE A 243 -3.06 5.24 -10.94
C PHE A 243 -4.12 6.24 -10.49
N LEU A 244 -4.30 6.37 -9.16
CA LEU A 244 -5.22 7.33 -8.55
C LEU A 244 -4.50 8.12 -7.46
N GLY A 245 -4.81 9.40 -7.31
CA GLY A 245 -4.24 10.22 -6.24
C GLY A 245 -5.05 11.48 -5.98
N GLY A 246 -4.85 12.11 -4.84
CA GLY A 246 -5.37 13.44 -4.55
C GLY A 246 -4.44 14.51 -5.14
N GLU A 247 -5.00 15.62 -5.65
CA GLU A 247 -4.17 16.72 -6.16
C GLU A 247 -3.35 17.40 -5.06
N GLU A 248 -3.82 17.32 -3.81
CA GLU A 248 -3.16 17.90 -2.63
C GLU A 248 -2.23 16.91 -1.92
N ASP A 249 -2.11 15.67 -2.42
CA ASP A 249 -1.24 14.65 -1.84
C ASP A 249 0.25 15.00 -1.97
N PRO A 250 0.98 15.27 -0.86
CA PRO A 250 2.41 15.56 -0.91
C PRO A 250 3.26 14.35 -1.32
N CYS A 251 2.76 13.13 -1.14
CA CYS A 251 3.45 11.88 -1.43
C CYS A 251 3.66 11.70 -2.95
N ILE A 252 2.67 12.05 -3.75
CA ILE A 252 2.78 12.06 -5.21
C ILE A 252 3.55 13.28 -5.74
N GLY A 253 3.86 14.25 -4.87
CA GLY A 253 4.61 15.46 -5.15
C GLY A 253 3.82 16.52 -5.92
N ASN A 254 3.46 16.27 -7.15
CA ASN A 254 2.61 17.12 -8.00
C ASN A 254 2.15 16.38 -9.27
N GLY A 255 1.26 17.00 -10.06
CA GLY A 255 0.71 16.38 -11.27
C GLY A 255 1.77 15.97 -12.30
N ARG A 256 2.89 16.72 -12.44
CA ARG A 256 3.98 16.32 -13.36
C ARG A 256 4.71 15.06 -12.89
N LYS A 257 4.93 14.92 -11.58
CA LYS A 257 5.53 13.71 -10.99
C LYS A 257 4.56 12.53 -11.12
N PHE A 258 3.27 12.75 -10.87
CA PHE A 258 2.25 11.72 -11.09
C PHE A 258 2.26 11.18 -12.53
N VAL A 259 2.32 12.07 -13.53
CA VAL A 259 2.43 11.64 -14.95
C VAL A 259 3.71 10.85 -15.22
N LYS A 260 4.83 11.19 -14.56
CA LYS A 260 6.08 10.41 -14.67
C LYS A 260 5.92 8.97 -14.15
N GLU A 261 5.12 8.74 -13.11
CA GLU A 261 4.84 7.39 -12.60
C GLU A 261 4.16 6.53 -13.69
N LEU A 262 3.17 7.09 -14.38
CA LEU A 262 2.51 6.40 -15.49
C LEU A 262 3.48 6.13 -16.65
N GLN A 263 4.30 7.14 -16.98
CA GLN A 263 5.30 7.02 -18.04
C GLN A 263 6.35 5.96 -17.71
N TYR A 264 6.76 5.85 -16.43
CA TYR A 264 7.69 4.83 -15.98
C TYR A 264 7.14 3.42 -16.22
N MET A 265 5.89 3.15 -15.85
CA MET A 265 5.29 1.83 -16.10
C MET A 265 5.15 1.51 -17.59
N ARG A 266 4.87 2.53 -18.43
CA ARG A 266 4.89 2.37 -19.89
C ARG A 266 6.29 2.08 -20.44
N GLN A 267 7.34 2.70 -19.88
CA GLN A 267 8.73 2.44 -20.24
C GLN A 267 9.18 1.03 -19.82
N VAL A 268 8.65 0.50 -18.72
CA VAL A 268 8.83 -0.91 -18.32
C VAL A 268 8.23 -1.85 -19.36
N GLY A 269 7.15 -1.45 -20.05
CA GLY A 269 6.53 -2.23 -21.12
C GLY A 269 5.02 -2.46 -20.99
N TYR A 270 4.37 -1.97 -19.91
CA TYR A 270 2.92 -2.08 -19.76
C TYR A 270 2.18 -1.13 -20.71
N ARG A 271 1.23 -1.67 -21.49
CA ARG A 271 0.55 -0.93 -22.57
C ARG A 271 -0.69 -0.15 -22.10
N HIS A 272 -1.37 -0.63 -21.07
CA HIS A 272 -2.65 -0.09 -20.59
C HIS A 272 -2.49 0.60 -19.23
N VAL A 273 -1.74 1.71 -19.21
CA VAL A 273 -1.50 2.50 -18.00
C VAL A 273 -2.29 3.79 -18.07
N THR A 274 -3.21 4.00 -17.16
CA THR A 274 -4.06 5.19 -17.04
C THR A 274 -3.96 5.80 -15.65
N GLY A 275 -4.41 7.05 -15.49
CA GLY A 275 -4.40 7.69 -14.18
C GLY A 275 -5.40 8.82 -14.06
N LYS A 276 -5.79 9.11 -12.80
CA LYS A 276 -6.70 10.20 -12.46
C LYS A 276 -6.28 10.83 -11.14
N LEU A 277 -6.30 12.16 -11.09
CA LEU A 277 -6.18 12.94 -9.87
C LEU A 277 -7.56 13.48 -9.46
N TYR A 278 -7.79 13.56 -8.15
CA TYR A 278 -9.03 14.07 -7.56
C TYR A 278 -8.77 15.44 -6.93
N PRO A 279 -9.43 16.50 -7.41
CA PRO A 279 -9.28 17.85 -6.84
C PRO A 279 -9.67 17.89 -5.37
N GLY A 280 -8.90 18.64 -4.56
CA GLY A 280 -9.17 18.85 -3.14
C GLY A 280 -8.97 17.63 -2.25
N MET A 281 -8.57 16.47 -2.79
CA MET A 281 -8.25 15.29 -2.02
C MET A 281 -6.77 15.21 -1.70
N ARG A 282 -6.46 14.62 -0.53
CA ARG A 282 -5.11 14.38 -0.03
C ARG A 282 -4.69 12.93 -0.28
N HIS A 283 -3.86 12.38 0.58
CA HIS A 283 -3.20 11.08 0.37
C HIS A 283 -4.16 9.89 0.37
N GLU A 284 -5.06 9.83 1.36
CA GLU A 284 -5.98 8.70 1.55
C GLU A 284 -7.31 8.91 0.83
N ILE A 285 -7.30 8.90 -0.49
CA ILE A 285 -8.50 9.16 -1.31
C ILE A 285 -9.67 8.19 -1.03
N LEU A 286 -9.41 7.02 -0.44
CA LEU A 286 -10.43 6.05 -0.02
C LEU A 286 -11.11 6.46 1.31
N ASN A 287 -10.58 7.44 2.01
CA ASN A 287 -11.09 7.92 3.30
C ASN A 287 -11.58 9.38 3.23
N GLU A 288 -11.44 10.05 2.09
CA GLU A 288 -11.83 11.44 1.88
C GLU A 288 -13.34 11.66 2.03
N LYS A 289 -13.75 12.91 2.22
CA LYS A 289 -15.18 13.29 2.34
C LYS A 289 -16.00 12.79 1.15
N ASP A 290 -15.49 12.91 -0.07
CA ASP A 290 -16.14 12.40 -1.30
C ASP A 290 -15.58 11.04 -1.75
N LYS A 291 -15.23 10.17 -0.81
CA LYS A 291 -14.72 8.81 -1.08
C LYS A 291 -15.63 7.96 -1.97
N LEU A 292 -16.94 8.19 -1.93
CA LEU A 292 -17.89 7.44 -2.76
C LEU A 292 -17.67 7.67 -4.26
N THR A 293 -17.17 8.85 -4.66
CA THR A 293 -16.78 9.11 -6.05
C THR A 293 -15.55 8.26 -6.43
N VAL A 294 -14.58 8.10 -5.54
CA VAL A 294 -13.41 7.24 -5.75
C VAL A 294 -13.86 5.77 -5.84
N TYR A 295 -14.68 5.31 -4.90
CA TYR A 295 -15.21 3.94 -4.86
C TYR A 295 -15.94 3.58 -6.17
N ARG A 296 -16.83 4.47 -6.65
CA ARG A 296 -17.52 4.28 -7.94
C ARG A 296 -16.56 4.19 -9.12
N ASN A 297 -15.53 5.03 -9.17
CA ASN A 297 -14.55 5.01 -10.26
C ASN A 297 -13.75 3.71 -10.25
N ILE A 298 -13.36 3.22 -9.07
CA ILE A 298 -12.67 1.93 -8.92
C ILE A 298 -13.60 0.79 -9.35
N TYR A 299 -14.84 0.75 -8.86
CA TYR A 299 -15.83 -0.24 -9.27
C TYR A 299 -16.03 -0.24 -10.79
N GLN A 300 -16.24 0.92 -11.42
CA GLN A 300 -16.39 1.03 -12.87
C GLN A 300 -15.15 0.56 -13.64
N TYR A 301 -13.96 0.71 -13.06
CA TYR A 301 -12.73 0.20 -13.66
C TYR A 301 -12.64 -1.32 -13.56
N LEU A 302 -13.11 -1.92 -12.46
CA LEU A 302 -13.17 -3.38 -12.31
C LEU A 302 -14.14 -4.02 -13.30
N GLU A 303 -15.26 -3.37 -13.62
CA GLU A 303 -16.31 -3.88 -14.54
C GLU A 303 -15.95 -3.81 -16.04
N LYS A 304 -14.95 -3.03 -16.43
CA LYS A 304 -14.48 -2.92 -17.83
C LYS A 304 -13.60 -4.11 -18.21
#